data_5154ed544aebdce70d2250f3437c20aa
#
_entry.id   5154ed544aebdce70d2250f3437c20aa
#
_cell.length_a   1.000
_cell.length_b   1.000
_cell.length_c   1.000
_cell.angle_alpha   90.00
_cell.angle_beta   90.00
_cell.angle_gamma   90.00
#
_symmetry.space_group_name_H-M   'P 1'
#
loop_
_entity.id
_entity.type
_entity.pdbx_description
1 polymer ?
#
loop_
_entity_poly.entity_id
_entity_poly.type
_entity_poly.pdbx_seq_one_letter_code
_entity_poly.pdbx_strand_id
1 'polypeptide(L)'
;MADSPSDRYIEERSFHDLAKAIRARRKRIVREYEETVDSLITAADHLTRQQVRDSLPDVLEQIARALESTSARETLELVGISIEHGVTRFHQQYDVKQLITEFRLLRRIVSEEVTAELQRELSLPEVLALATGLDLYLQQGVVGFVEFQRGELRAASEMEAKYLSYLSHDLRNNLNAVTLMLEVLHRRLKDLPEFKEDADDVAAVQRSIGETVQGMDRLLQAERIRTKAVEAKFAPVQMKQTALQVVRQQQQNAALKNIELVVTIPDNAVSDTDHDLLGVILQNLVGNAVKYSSRGRVEVGANERKTGWELFVADQGPGIPPEHQDRIFNAFSRGNTHGQAGVGLGLTIASRAAEVIGAKLSFDSKPGVGSTFRLLLPPRAPSA
;
A
#
# COMPACT_ATOMS: atom_id res chain seq x y z
N MET A 1 2.76 -11.67 -26.43
CA MET A 1 1.35 -11.84 -26.03
C MET A 1 0.87 -13.06 -26.79
N ALA A 2 0.60 -14.16 -26.11
CA ALA A 2 0.13 -15.38 -26.78
C ALA A 2 -1.39 -15.26 -26.94
N ASP A 3 -1.85 -15.39 -28.19
CA ASP A 3 -3.27 -15.45 -28.54
C ASP A 3 -3.96 -16.53 -27.72
N SER A 4 -4.97 -16.15 -26.96
CA SER A 4 -5.83 -17.08 -26.25
C SER A 4 -6.62 -17.92 -27.27
N PRO A 5 -6.87 -19.22 -27.03
CA PRO A 5 -7.72 -20.03 -27.91
C PRO A 5 -9.13 -19.47 -28.12
N SER A 6 -9.64 -18.66 -27.17
CA SER A 6 -10.95 -17.98 -27.28
C SER A 6 -10.96 -16.86 -28.33
N ASP A 7 -9.82 -16.20 -28.58
CA ASP A 7 -9.73 -15.10 -29.54
C ASP A 7 -9.88 -15.59 -30.99
N ARG A 8 -9.49 -16.83 -31.30
CA ARG A 8 -9.60 -17.44 -32.62
C ARG A 8 -11.03 -17.78 -33.06
N TYR A 9 -11.97 -17.96 -32.09
CA TYR A 9 -13.35 -18.34 -32.43
C TYR A 9 -14.19 -17.18 -32.92
N ILE A 10 -13.85 -15.94 -32.62
CA ILE A 10 -14.55 -14.74 -33.09
C ILE A 10 -14.03 -14.29 -34.48
N GLU A 11 -12.76 -14.55 -34.80
CA GLU A 11 -12.08 -14.04 -36.00
C GLU A 11 -12.58 -14.65 -37.35
N GLU A 12 -13.29 -15.77 -37.32
CA GLU A 12 -13.62 -16.49 -38.59
C GLU A 12 -15.10 -16.52 -38.97
N ARG A 13 -16.05 -15.99 -38.15
CA ARG A 13 -17.50 -16.02 -38.48
C ARG A 13 -18.19 -14.75 -38.05
N SER A 14 -18.87 -14.13 -39.00
CA SER A 14 -19.81 -13.04 -38.73
C SER A 14 -21.16 -13.60 -38.28
N PHE A 15 -21.74 -13.04 -37.22
CA PHE A 15 -23.03 -13.44 -36.65
C PHE A 15 -24.10 -12.37 -36.91
N HIS A 16 -24.33 -12.06 -38.16
CA HIS A 16 -25.27 -11.01 -38.59
C HIS A 16 -26.69 -11.18 -38.03
N ASP A 17 -27.20 -12.43 -37.94
CA ASP A 17 -28.53 -12.67 -37.41
C ASP A 17 -28.65 -12.33 -35.93
N LEU A 18 -27.63 -12.60 -35.12
CA LEU A 18 -27.60 -12.21 -33.73
C LEU A 18 -27.58 -10.68 -33.59
N ALA A 19 -26.72 -10.00 -34.32
CA ALA A 19 -26.61 -8.55 -34.30
C ALA A 19 -27.94 -7.88 -34.70
N LYS A 20 -28.60 -8.39 -35.77
CA LYS A 20 -29.91 -7.92 -36.20
C LYS A 20 -30.98 -8.15 -35.14
N ALA A 21 -30.99 -9.30 -34.49
CA ALA A 21 -31.92 -9.62 -33.41
C ALA A 21 -31.73 -8.70 -32.18
N ILE A 22 -30.49 -8.43 -31.77
CA ILE A 22 -30.18 -7.48 -30.69
C ILE A 22 -30.74 -6.09 -31.01
N ARG A 23 -30.51 -5.59 -32.25
CA ARG A 23 -31.03 -4.28 -32.67
C ARG A 23 -32.55 -4.23 -32.72
N ALA A 24 -33.19 -5.29 -33.25
CA ALA A 24 -34.64 -5.38 -33.31
C ALA A 24 -35.30 -5.36 -31.94
N ARG A 25 -34.70 -6.07 -30.96
CA ARG A 25 -35.20 -6.20 -29.58
C ARG A 25 -34.64 -5.16 -28.62
N ARG A 26 -33.76 -4.24 -29.04
CA ARG A 26 -33.06 -3.27 -28.17
C ARG A 26 -33.98 -2.56 -27.19
N LYS A 27 -35.14 -2.04 -27.66
CA LYS A 27 -36.07 -1.33 -26.78
C LYS A 27 -36.69 -2.22 -25.70
N ARG A 28 -36.91 -3.49 -26.04
CA ARG A 28 -37.49 -4.47 -25.13
C ARG A 28 -36.44 -4.94 -24.10
N ILE A 29 -35.23 -5.23 -24.56
CA ILE A 29 -34.11 -5.56 -23.70
C ILE A 29 -33.86 -4.45 -22.64
N VAL A 30 -33.81 -3.19 -23.10
CA VAL A 30 -33.59 -2.04 -22.18
C VAL A 30 -34.71 -1.92 -21.15
N ARG A 31 -35.99 -2.06 -21.57
CA ARG A 31 -37.12 -1.96 -20.64
C ARG A 31 -37.11 -3.09 -19.59
N GLU A 32 -36.92 -4.33 -20.01
CA GLU A 32 -36.90 -5.49 -19.13
C GLU A 32 -35.71 -5.43 -18.16
N TYR A 33 -34.58 -4.94 -18.65
CA TYR A 33 -33.41 -4.69 -17.83
C TYR A 33 -33.70 -3.64 -16.74
N GLU A 34 -34.28 -2.47 -17.10
CA GLU A 34 -34.63 -1.44 -16.12
C GLU A 34 -35.57 -1.99 -15.01
N GLU A 35 -36.62 -2.72 -15.40
CA GLU A 35 -37.59 -3.30 -14.49
C GLU A 35 -36.95 -4.37 -13.57
N THR A 36 -36.02 -5.16 -14.09
CA THR A 36 -35.38 -6.25 -13.37
C THR A 36 -34.31 -5.72 -12.41
N VAL A 37 -33.50 -4.76 -12.85
CA VAL A 37 -32.46 -4.13 -12.00
C VAL A 37 -33.09 -3.38 -10.84
N ASP A 38 -34.14 -2.58 -11.10
CA ASP A 38 -34.91 -1.85 -10.08
C ASP A 38 -35.47 -2.79 -8.99
N SER A 39 -35.88 -3.99 -9.37
CA SER A 39 -36.46 -4.97 -8.45
C SER A 39 -35.47 -5.79 -7.63
N LEU A 40 -34.19 -5.92 -8.09
CA LEU A 40 -33.24 -6.89 -7.53
C LEU A 40 -31.95 -6.25 -6.98
N ILE A 41 -31.66 -5.01 -7.31
CA ILE A 41 -30.42 -4.33 -6.92
C ILE A 41 -30.75 -3.13 -6.03
N THR A 42 -30.48 -3.25 -4.73
CA THR A 42 -30.79 -2.20 -3.75
C THR A 42 -30.07 -0.87 -4.01
N ALA A 43 -28.90 -0.87 -4.62
CA ALA A 43 -28.22 0.35 -5.03
C ALA A 43 -28.98 1.09 -6.14
N ALA A 44 -29.88 0.44 -6.87
CA ALA A 44 -30.70 1.06 -7.90
C ALA A 44 -31.94 1.78 -7.35
N ASP A 45 -32.37 1.52 -6.10
CA ASP A 45 -33.55 2.10 -5.47
C ASP A 45 -33.57 3.65 -5.48
N HIS A 46 -32.39 4.26 -5.54
CA HIS A 46 -32.23 5.73 -5.55
C HIS A 46 -31.97 6.30 -6.94
N LEU A 47 -31.89 5.45 -7.97
CA LEU A 47 -31.57 5.85 -9.33
C LEU A 47 -32.84 6.10 -10.14
N THR A 48 -32.78 7.07 -11.03
CA THR A 48 -33.81 7.24 -12.07
C THR A 48 -33.67 6.15 -13.13
N ARG A 49 -34.76 5.82 -13.83
CA ARG A 49 -34.71 4.88 -14.96
C ARG A 49 -33.66 5.26 -15.99
N GLN A 50 -33.43 6.54 -16.23
CA GLN A 50 -32.38 7.02 -17.12
C GLN A 50 -30.98 6.68 -16.61
N GLN A 51 -30.74 6.79 -15.31
CA GLN A 51 -29.47 6.43 -14.67
C GLN A 51 -29.24 4.90 -14.65
N VAL A 52 -30.31 4.11 -14.46
CA VAL A 52 -30.25 2.64 -14.56
C VAL A 52 -29.93 2.22 -15.99
N ARG A 53 -30.57 2.87 -16.97
CA ARG A 53 -30.35 2.63 -18.42
C ARG A 53 -28.93 2.94 -18.84
N ASP A 54 -28.35 4.03 -18.31
CA ASP A 54 -26.98 4.50 -18.55
C ASP A 54 -26.57 4.33 -20.03
N SER A 55 -25.43 3.70 -20.27
CA SER A 55 -24.86 3.40 -21.58
C SER A 55 -25.42 2.13 -22.25
N LEU A 56 -26.41 1.45 -21.66
CA LEU A 56 -26.90 0.15 -22.15
C LEU A 56 -27.30 0.14 -23.62
N PRO A 57 -28.00 1.16 -24.19
CA PRO A 57 -28.28 1.20 -25.59
C PRO A 57 -27.04 1.19 -26.49
N ASP A 58 -25.98 1.87 -26.06
CA ASP A 58 -24.71 1.95 -26.79
C ASP A 58 -23.93 0.66 -26.67
N VAL A 59 -23.96 0.04 -25.49
CA VAL A 59 -23.37 -1.30 -25.24
C VAL A 59 -24.00 -2.35 -26.15
N LEU A 60 -25.31 -2.40 -26.23
CA LEU A 60 -26.02 -3.35 -27.10
C LEU A 60 -25.66 -3.14 -28.58
N GLU A 61 -25.51 -1.89 -29.03
CA GLU A 61 -25.08 -1.57 -30.39
C GLU A 61 -23.62 -2.00 -30.63
N GLN A 62 -22.72 -1.80 -29.66
CA GLN A 62 -21.31 -2.23 -29.76
C GLN A 62 -21.17 -3.76 -29.78
N ILE A 63 -21.94 -4.46 -28.95
CA ILE A 63 -22.01 -5.93 -29.00
C ILE A 63 -22.50 -6.40 -30.37
N ALA A 64 -23.56 -5.76 -30.93
CA ALA A 64 -24.06 -6.10 -32.25
C ALA A 64 -23.00 -5.87 -33.34
N ARG A 65 -22.26 -4.76 -33.31
CA ARG A 65 -21.13 -4.49 -34.22
C ARG A 65 -20.02 -5.50 -34.09
N ALA A 66 -19.62 -5.83 -32.85
CA ALA A 66 -18.58 -6.83 -32.60
C ALA A 66 -18.97 -8.22 -33.14
N LEU A 67 -20.27 -8.57 -33.13
CA LEU A 67 -20.78 -9.81 -33.73
C LEU A 67 -20.80 -9.79 -35.28
N GLU A 68 -20.86 -8.62 -35.89
CA GLU A 68 -20.84 -8.46 -37.35
C GLU A 68 -19.42 -8.37 -37.92
N SER A 69 -18.46 -7.92 -37.14
CA SER A 69 -17.13 -7.56 -37.59
C SER A 69 -16.05 -8.41 -36.88
N THR A 70 -14.97 -8.63 -37.60
CA THR A 70 -13.74 -9.21 -37.10
C THR A 70 -12.70 -8.14 -36.74
N SER A 71 -13.13 -6.88 -36.60
CA SER A 71 -12.21 -5.73 -36.39
C SER A 71 -11.82 -5.54 -34.93
N ALA A 72 -10.51 -5.52 -34.65
CA ALA A 72 -9.97 -5.20 -33.34
C ALA A 72 -10.42 -3.81 -32.82
N ARG A 73 -10.77 -2.87 -33.70
CA ARG A 73 -11.24 -1.53 -33.31
C ARG A 73 -12.58 -1.59 -32.57
N GLU A 74 -13.53 -2.40 -33.03
CA GLU A 74 -14.85 -2.50 -32.38
C GLU A 74 -14.78 -3.16 -31.02
N THR A 75 -13.86 -4.11 -30.85
CA THR A 75 -13.54 -4.69 -29.53
C THR A 75 -13.00 -3.63 -28.58
N LEU A 76 -12.11 -2.73 -29.04
CA LEU A 76 -11.57 -1.64 -28.22
C LEU A 76 -12.65 -0.61 -27.82
N GLU A 77 -13.60 -0.30 -28.71
CA GLU A 77 -14.72 0.59 -28.38
C GLU A 77 -15.62 -0.02 -27.30
N LEU A 78 -15.94 -1.30 -27.39
CA LEU A 78 -16.68 -2.02 -26.35
C LEU A 78 -15.98 -2.00 -25.00
N VAL A 79 -14.66 -2.19 -24.97
CA VAL A 79 -13.83 -2.10 -23.76
C VAL A 79 -13.93 -0.72 -23.09
N GLY A 80 -13.83 0.37 -23.90
CA GLY A 80 -13.93 1.74 -23.39
C GLY A 80 -15.27 2.02 -22.69
N ILE A 81 -16.38 1.70 -23.35
CA ILE A 81 -17.74 1.89 -22.80
C ILE A 81 -17.95 1.05 -21.54
N SER A 82 -17.40 -0.16 -21.51
CA SER A 82 -17.52 -1.04 -20.36
C SER A 82 -16.78 -0.52 -19.11
N ILE A 83 -15.59 0.02 -19.30
CA ILE A 83 -14.81 0.66 -18.21
C ILE A 83 -15.58 1.86 -17.65
N GLU A 84 -16.12 2.72 -18.52
CA GLU A 84 -16.91 3.90 -18.13
C GLU A 84 -18.16 3.50 -17.34
N HIS A 85 -18.86 2.44 -17.77
CA HIS A 85 -20.00 1.88 -17.03
C HIS A 85 -19.59 1.45 -15.62
N GLY A 86 -18.47 0.73 -15.47
CA GLY A 86 -17.95 0.33 -14.14
C GLY A 86 -17.70 1.54 -13.24
N VAL A 87 -17.09 2.60 -13.76
CA VAL A 87 -16.85 3.85 -13.03
C VAL A 87 -18.17 4.54 -12.65
N THR A 88 -19.13 4.59 -13.57
CA THR A 88 -20.46 5.17 -13.32
C THR A 88 -21.17 4.44 -12.18
N ARG A 89 -21.16 3.10 -12.17
CA ARG A 89 -21.76 2.30 -11.10
C ARG A 89 -21.08 2.49 -9.76
N PHE A 90 -19.76 2.71 -9.75
CA PHE A 90 -19.05 3.10 -8.52
C PHE A 90 -19.61 4.40 -7.92
N HIS A 91 -19.78 5.46 -8.74
CA HIS A 91 -20.36 6.72 -8.29
C HIS A 91 -21.82 6.58 -7.82
N GLN A 92 -22.54 5.59 -8.34
CA GLN A 92 -23.92 5.24 -7.95
C GLN A 92 -23.96 4.31 -6.73
N GLN A 93 -22.84 4.15 -6.00
CA GLN A 93 -22.74 3.38 -4.76
C GLN A 93 -23.01 1.87 -4.90
N TYR A 94 -22.84 1.32 -6.08
CA TYR A 94 -22.84 -0.14 -6.27
C TYR A 94 -21.65 -0.77 -5.54
N ASP A 95 -21.82 -1.97 -5.05
CA ASP A 95 -20.71 -2.87 -4.73
C ASP A 95 -20.38 -3.79 -5.92
N VAL A 96 -19.22 -4.47 -5.84
CA VAL A 96 -18.78 -5.37 -6.92
C VAL A 96 -19.77 -6.53 -7.14
N LYS A 97 -20.42 -7.01 -6.07
CA LYS A 97 -21.39 -8.10 -6.15
C LYS A 97 -22.66 -7.65 -6.91
N GLN A 98 -23.13 -6.44 -6.63
CA GLN A 98 -24.28 -5.84 -7.31
C GLN A 98 -23.97 -5.61 -8.79
N LEU A 99 -22.76 -5.10 -9.11
CA LEU A 99 -22.30 -4.94 -10.48
C LEU A 99 -22.27 -6.28 -11.25
N ILE A 100 -21.71 -7.33 -10.66
CA ILE A 100 -21.69 -8.66 -11.26
C ILE A 100 -23.13 -9.20 -11.44
N THR A 101 -24.02 -8.92 -10.48
CA THR A 101 -25.43 -9.34 -10.57
C THR A 101 -26.12 -8.64 -11.74
N GLU A 102 -25.90 -7.36 -11.91
CA GLU A 102 -26.42 -6.55 -13.02
C GLU A 102 -26.00 -7.14 -14.39
N PHE A 103 -24.72 -7.47 -14.54
CA PHE A 103 -24.23 -8.09 -15.77
C PHE A 103 -24.84 -9.47 -16.05
N ARG A 104 -25.05 -10.27 -15.00
CA ARG A 104 -25.70 -11.59 -15.13
C ARG A 104 -27.15 -11.44 -15.57
N LEU A 105 -27.88 -10.44 -15.09
CA LEU A 105 -29.22 -10.11 -15.52
C LEU A 105 -29.25 -9.70 -16.96
N LEU A 106 -28.37 -8.78 -17.37
CA LEU A 106 -28.23 -8.35 -18.76
C LEU A 106 -28.01 -9.54 -19.71
N ARG A 107 -27.07 -10.42 -19.36
CA ARG A 107 -26.76 -11.61 -20.18
C ARG A 107 -27.99 -12.51 -20.36
N ARG A 108 -28.75 -12.74 -19.28
CA ARG A 108 -29.98 -13.54 -19.35
C ARG A 108 -31.01 -12.90 -20.27
N ILE A 109 -31.32 -11.60 -20.06
CA ILE A 109 -32.31 -10.87 -20.82
C ILE A 109 -31.95 -10.82 -22.33
N VAL A 110 -30.69 -10.51 -22.65
CA VAL A 110 -30.22 -10.49 -24.03
C VAL A 110 -30.36 -11.87 -24.68
N SER A 111 -30.00 -12.94 -24.00
CA SER A 111 -30.11 -14.31 -24.55
C SER A 111 -31.55 -14.72 -24.77
N GLU A 112 -32.45 -14.41 -23.84
CA GLU A 112 -33.88 -14.71 -23.94
C GLU A 112 -34.54 -13.93 -25.08
N GLU A 113 -34.29 -12.63 -25.19
CA GLU A 113 -34.88 -11.77 -26.23
C GLU A 113 -34.34 -12.06 -27.64
N VAL A 114 -33.05 -12.40 -27.77
CA VAL A 114 -32.45 -12.81 -29.05
C VAL A 114 -33.04 -14.14 -29.51
N THR A 115 -33.17 -15.11 -28.60
CA THR A 115 -33.80 -16.42 -28.92
C THR A 115 -35.25 -16.24 -29.35
N ALA A 116 -36.01 -15.38 -28.68
CA ALA A 116 -37.39 -15.06 -29.02
C ALA A 116 -37.54 -14.38 -30.39
N GLU A 117 -36.59 -13.51 -30.78
CA GLU A 117 -36.61 -12.85 -32.09
C GLU A 117 -36.32 -13.84 -33.21
N LEU A 118 -35.33 -14.71 -33.02
CA LEU A 118 -34.94 -15.69 -34.02
C LEU A 118 -35.93 -16.86 -34.16
N GLN A 119 -36.84 -17.02 -33.20
CA GLN A 119 -37.84 -18.13 -33.14
C GLN A 119 -37.20 -19.52 -33.29
N ARG A 120 -35.97 -19.68 -32.86
CA ARG A 120 -35.22 -20.94 -32.85
C ARG A 120 -34.19 -20.93 -31.73
N GLU A 121 -33.73 -22.10 -31.32
CA GLU A 121 -32.58 -22.21 -30.42
C GLU A 121 -31.31 -21.70 -31.08
N LEU A 122 -30.42 -21.12 -30.27
CA LEU A 122 -29.10 -20.68 -30.72
C LEU A 122 -28.19 -21.89 -30.89
N SER A 123 -27.43 -21.92 -31.98
CA SER A 123 -26.36 -22.89 -32.16
C SER A 123 -25.22 -22.63 -31.18
N LEU A 124 -24.42 -23.67 -30.88
CA LEU A 124 -23.29 -23.53 -29.95
C LEU A 124 -22.31 -22.39 -30.31
N PRO A 125 -21.92 -22.18 -31.59
CA PRO A 125 -21.09 -21.03 -31.96
C PRO A 125 -21.77 -19.68 -31.70
N GLU A 126 -23.08 -19.55 -31.88
CA GLU A 126 -23.83 -18.32 -31.59
C GLU A 126 -23.90 -18.03 -30.09
N VAL A 127 -24.15 -19.07 -29.30
CA VAL A 127 -24.12 -18.95 -27.81
C VAL A 127 -22.76 -18.50 -27.33
N LEU A 128 -21.68 -19.10 -27.86
CA LEU A 128 -20.30 -18.74 -27.48
C LEU A 128 -19.96 -17.31 -27.92
N ALA A 129 -20.32 -16.89 -29.12
CA ALA A 129 -20.05 -15.54 -29.59
C ALA A 129 -20.76 -14.48 -28.74
N LEU A 130 -22.05 -14.69 -28.45
CA LEU A 130 -22.84 -13.79 -27.61
C LEU A 130 -22.29 -13.75 -26.17
N ALA A 131 -21.95 -14.91 -25.60
CA ALA A 131 -21.38 -15.00 -24.28
C ALA A 131 -20.03 -14.29 -24.21
N THR A 132 -19.16 -14.45 -25.22
CA THR A 132 -17.83 -13.80 -25.21
C THR A 132 -17.93 -12.28 -25.23
N GLY A 133 -18.83 -11.70 -26.04
CA GLY A 133 -19.06 -10.25 -26.06
C GLY A 133 -19.57 -9.71 -24.72
N LEU A 134 -20.51 -10.40 -24.11
CA LEU A 134 -21.07 -10.02 -22.81
C LEU A 134 -20.08 -10.25 -21.67
N ASP A 135 -19.29 -11.32 -21.71
CA ASP A 135 -18.25 -11.61 -20.71
C ASP A 135 -17.10 -10.60 -20.79
N LEU A 136 -16.72 -10.14 -21.99
CA LEU A 136 -15.74 -9.06 -22.17
C LEU A 136 -16.27 -7.75 -21.55
N TYR A 137 -17.53 -7.42 -21.80
CA TYR A 137 -18.18 -6.25 -21.22
C TYR A 137 -18.20 -6.31 -19.69
N LEU A 138 -18.57 -7.46 -19.10
CA LEU A 138 -18.52 -7.70 -17.66
C LEU A 138 -17.10 -7.54 -17.11
N GLN A 139 -16.12 -8.22 -17.72
CA GLN A 139 -14.74 -8.22 -17.23
C GLN A 139 -14.17 -6.80 -17.19
N GLN A 140 -14.33 -6.03 -18.24
CA GLN A 140 -13.80 -4.67 -18.33
C GLN A 140 -14.54 -3.70 -17.42
N GLY A 141 -15.86 -3.86 -17.26
CA GLY A 141 -16.65 -3.08 -16.32
C GLY A 141 -16.22 -3.30 -14.86
N VAL A 142 -15.95 -4.55 -14.47
CA VAL A 142 -15.43 -4.87 -13.12
C VAL A 142 -14.01 -4.33 -12.95
N VAL A 143 -13.16 -4.43 -13.97
CA VAL A 143 -11.80 -3.84 -13.92
C VAL A 143 -11.89 -2.33 -13.72
N GLY A 144 -12.71 -1.63 -14.52
CA GLY A 144 -12.90 -0.18 -14.38
C GLY A 144 -13.39 0.23 -13.00
N PHE A 145 -14.38 -0.49 -12.46
CA PHE A 145 -14.89 -0.27 -11.11
C PHE A 145 -13.80 -0.41 -10.04
N VAL A 146 -13.05 -1.53 -10.07
CA VAL A 146 -12.03 -1.83 -9.05
C VAL A 146 -10.83 -0.88 -9.16
N GLU A 147 -10.41 -0.53 -10.37
CA GLU A 147 -9.29 0.41 -10.56
C GLU A 147 -9.67 1.82 -10.10
N PHE A 148 -10.88 2.27 -10.40
CA PHE A 148 -11.38 3.56 -9.92
C PHE A 148 -11.48 3.58 -8.40
N GLN A 149 -12.08 2.56 -7.79
CA GLN A 149 -12.15 2.42 -6.33
C GLN A 149 -10.78 2.47 -5.67
N ARG A 150 -9.79 1.79 -6.25
CA ARG A 150 -8.41 1.83 -5.75
C ARG A 150 -7.78 3.22 -5.90
N GLY A 151 -8.09 3.93 -6.98
CA GLY A 151 -7.65 5.30 -7.22
C GLY A 151 -8.17 6.25 -6.15
N GLU A 152 -9.46 6.22 -5.86
CA GLU A 152 -10.11 7.02 -4.82
C GLU A 152 -9.51 6.75 -3.43
N LEU A 153 -9.31 5.47 -3.06
CA LEU A 153 -8.68 5.10 -1.80
C LEU A 153 -7.24 5.62 -1.69
N ARG A 154 -6.48 5.58 -2.80
CA ARG A 154 -5.12 6.13 -2.83
C ARG A 154 -5.13 7.64 -2.68
N ALA A 155 -5.99 8.35 -3.42
CA ALA A 155 -6.10 9.80 -3.34
C ALA A 155 -6.50 10.27 -1.93
N ALA A 156 -7.45 9.62 -1.28
CA ALA A 156 -7.84 9.89 0.09
C ALA A 156 -6.67 9.67 1.07
N SER A 157 -5.94 8.57 0.93
CA SER A 157 -4.77 8.25 1.77
C SER A 157 -3.62 9.24 1.56
N GLU A 158 -3.38 9.69 0.33
CA GLU A 158 -2.36 10.72 0.04
C GLU A 158 -2.74 12.09 0.63
N MET A 159 -4.03 12.44 0.58
CA MET A 159 -4.52 13.68 1.18
C MET A 159 -4.38 13.65 2.71
N GLU A 160 -4.71 12.52 3.36
CA GLU A 160 -4.50 12.31 4.79
C GLU A 160 -3.02 12.45 5.17
N ALA A 161 -2.12 11.83 4.41
CA ALA A 161 -0.67 11.93 4.65
C ALA A 161 -0.15 13.36 4.51
N LYS A 162 -0.63 14.11 3.50
CA LYS A 162 -0.30 15.54 3.34
C LYS A 162 -0.82 16.37 4.51
N TYR A 163 -2.06 16.16 4.92
CA TYR A 163 -2.66 16.89 6.05
C TYR A 163 -1.88 16.65 7.34
N LEU A 164 -1.54 15.38 7.65
CA LEU A 164 -0.71 15.03 8.80
C LEU A 164 0.68 15.68 8.72
N SER A 165 1.26 15.78 7.54
CA SER A 165 2.55 16.44 7.33
C SER A 165 2.50 17.95 7.64
N TYR A 166 1.43 18.65 7.23
CA TYR A 166 1.23 20.05 7.54
C TYR A 166 1.03 20.29 9.04
N LEU A 167 0.11 19.52 9.66
CA LEU A 167 -0.12 19.62 11.10
C LEU A 167 1.15 19.42 11.91
N SER A 168 1.97 18.45 11.52
CA SER A 168 3.20 18.17 12.26
C SER A 168 4.27 19.23 12.07
N HIS A 169 4.34 19.86 10.90
CA HIS A 169 5.22 21.00 10.70
C HIS A 169 4.84 22.16 11.64
N ASP A 170 3.55 22.47 11.73
CA ASP A 170 3.07 23.56 12.59
C ASP A 170 3.25 23.23 14.07
N LEU A 171 2.94 21.99 14.48
CA LEU A 171 3.18 21.56 15.85
C LEU A 171 4.66 21.58 16.22
N ARG A 172 5.56 21.13 15.31
CA ARG A 172 7.01 21.19 15.52
C ARG A 172 7.49 22.62 15.73
N ASN A 173 7.01 23.56 14.92
CA ASN A 173 7.38 24.97 15.04
C ASN A 173 6.96 25.55 16.40
N ASN A 174 5.73 25.25 16.83
CA ASN A 174 5.23 25.68 18.12
C ASN A 174 6.02 25.04 19.29
N LEU A 175 6.28 23.74 19.24
CA LEU A 175 7.04 23.02 20.27
C LEU A 175 8.51 23.49 20.32
N ASN A 176 9.13 23.79 19.16
CA ASN A 176 10.49 24.34 19.12
C ASN A 176 10.55 25.74 19.77
N ALA A 177 9.53 26.59 19.56
CA ALA A 177 9.45 27.88 20.23
C ALA A 177 9.35 27.72 21.76
N VAL A 178 8.51 26.78 22.23
CA VAL A 178 8.41 26.47 23.66
C VAL A 178 9.75 25.94 24.20
N THR A 179 10.41 25.03 23.47
CA THR A 179 11.72 24.48 23.86
C THR A 179 12.76 25.58 24.01
N LEU A 180 12.80 26.53 23.08
CA LEU A 180 13.71 27.68 23.14
C LEU A 180 13.45 28.57 24.36
N MET A 181 12.18 28.82 24.67
CA MET A 181 11.81 29.59 25.89
C MET A 181 12.23 28.88 27.16
N LEU A 182 12.02 27.57 27.24
CA LEU A 182 12.45 26.76 28.36
C LEU A 182 13.98 26.70 28.49
N GLU A 183 14.72 26.70 27.37
CA GLU A 183 16.18 26.74 27.39
C GLU A 183 16.70 28.04 27.98
N VAL A 184 16.08 29.17 27.60
CA VAL A 184 16.42 30.47 28.20
C VAL A 184 16.11 30.48 29.71
N LEU A 185 14.97 29.91 30.12
CA LEU A 185 14.59 29.82 31.53
C LEU A 185 15.55 28.90 32.29
N HIS A 186 15.85 27.72 31.78
CA HIS A 186 16.81 26.78 32.39
C HIS A 186 18.18 27.43 32.57
N ARG A 187 18.71 28.15 31.57
CA ARG A 187 19.99 28.87 31.68
C ARG A 187 20.00 29.94 32.79
N ARG A 188 18.86 30.59 33.06
CA ARG A 188 18.75 31.61 34.14
C ARG A 188 18.68 30.98 35.51
N LEU A 189 18.06 29.82 35.65
CA LEU A 189 17.81 29.15 36.92
C LEU A 189 19.00 28.27 37.37
N LYS A 190 19.69 27.59 36.46
CA LYS A 190 20.70 26.57 36.77
C LYS A 190 21.88 27.06 37.63
N ASP A 191 22.20 28.36 37.51
CA ASP A 191 23.34 28.97 38.23
C ASP A 191 22.90 29.56 39.58
N LEU A 192 21.62 29.46 39.97
CA LEU A 192 21.04 29.94 41.20
C LEU A 192 20.75 28.74 42.12
N PRO A 193 21.49 28.57 43.27
CA PRO A 193 21.34 27.39 44.13
C PRO A 193 19.94 27.21 44.73
N GLU A 194 19.20 28.31 44.94
CA GLU A 194 17.85 28.34 45.49
C GLU A 194 16.77 27.84 44.48
N PHE A 195 17.09 27.82 43.16
CA PHE A 195 16.18 27.40 42.07
C PHE A 195 16.66 26.12 41.38
N LYS A 196 17.47 25.28 42.05
CA LYS A 196 18.01 24.07 41.45
C LYS A 196 16.90 23.05 41.09
N GLU A 197 15.92 22.86 41.97
CA GLU A 197 14.75 21.99 41.67
C GLU A 197 13.96 22.50 40.50
N ASP A 198 13.69 23.80 40.40
CA ASP A 198 12.99 24.41 39.27
C ASP A 198 13.75 24.24 37.95
N ALA A 199 15.09 24.35 37.99
CA ALA A 199 15.93 24.10 36.82
C ALA A 199 15.87 22.64 36.36
N ASP A 200 15.86 21.68 37.29
CA ASP A 200 15.71 20.25 36.99
C ASP A 200 14.33 19.93 36.41
N ASP A 201 13.28 20.55 36.93
CA ASP A 201 11.91 20.43 36.39
C ASP A 201 11.79 21.00 34.97
N VAL A 202 12.36 22.17 34.70
CA VAL A 202 12.41 22.75 33.36
C VAL A 202 13.16 21.82 32.40
N ALA A 203 14.28 21.23 32.83
CA ALA A 203 15.00 20.25 32.00
C ALA A 203 14.17 18.97 31.74
N ALA A 204 13.36 18.54 32.73
CA ALA A 204 12.45 17.40 32.55
C ALA A 204 11.35 17.70 31.52
N VAL A 205 10.75 18.89 31.56
CA VAL A 205 9.75 19.34 30.57
C VAL A 205 10.37 19.42 29.17
N GLN A 206 11.60 19.97 29.05
CA GLN A 206 12.31 20.01 27.75
C GLN A 206 12.51 18.61 27.18
N ARG A 207 12.94 17.64 28.00
CA ARG A 207 13.07 16.24 27.55
C ARG A 207 11.76 15.67 27.06
N SER A 208 10.67 15.90 27.79
CA SER A 208 9.32 15.42 27.43
C SER A 208 8.83 16.00 26.09
N ILE A 209 9.07 17.28 25.87
CA ILE A 209 8.76 17.93 24.57
C ILE A 209 9.59 17.32 23.45
N GLY A 210 10.91 17.14 23.65
CA GLY A 210 11.79 16.50 22.69
C GLY A 210 11.35 15.08 22.31
N GLU A 211 10.92 14.29 23.28
CA GLU A 211 10.36 12.95 23.06
C GLU A 211 9.04 13.00 22.27
N THR A 212 8.20 13.99 22.55
CA THR A 212 6.92 14.18 21.83
C THR A 212 7.16 14.52 20.37
N VAL A 213 8.08 15.45 20.07
CA VAL A 213 8.45 15.81 18.69
C VAL A 213 9.01 14.61 17.95
N GLN A 214 9.94 13.86 18.56
CA GLN A 214 10.48 12.64 17.96
C GLN A 214 9.41 11.57 17.73
N GLY A 215 8.46 11.41 18.65
CA GLY A 215 7.32 10.51 18.51
C GLY A 215 6.45 10.85 17.32
N MET A 216 6.15 12.14 17.14
CA MET A 216 5.38 12.67 16.02
C MET A 216 6.11 12.47 14.69
N ASP A 217 7.42 12.72 14.62
CA ASP A 217 8.22 12.50 13.41
C ASP A 217 8.21 11.02 12.99
N ARG A 218 8.28 10.11 13.94
CA ARG A 218 8.18 8.67 13.68
C ARG A 218 6.79 8.26 13.18
N LEU A 219 5.71 8.83 13.73
CA LEU A 219 4.34 8.61 13.26
C LEU A 219 4.17 9.03 11.81
N LEU A 220 4.64 10.23 11.46
CA LEU A 220 4.60 10.72 10.08
C LEU A 220 5.41 9.88 9.11
N GLN A 221 6.60 9.45 9.54
CA GLN A 221 7.45 8.61 8.73
C GLN A 221 6.78 7.25 8.46
N ALA A 222 6.18 6.65 9.50
CA ALA A 222 5.41 5.42 9.38
C ALA A 222 4.23 5.58 8.41
N GLU A 223 3.53 6.73 8.49
CA GLU A 223 2.38 7.01 7.65
C GLU A 223 2.76 7.26 6.18
N ARG A 224 3.83 8.02 5.92
CA ARG A 224 4.35 8.21 4.56
C ARG A 224 4.76 6.90 3.90
N ILE A 225 5.38 5.99 4.65
CA ILE A 225 5.77 4.68 4.14
C ILE A 225 4.53 3.79 3.95
N ARG A 226 3.52 3.86 4.84
CA ARG A 226 2.26 3.11 4.74
C ARG A 226 1.46 3.46 3.48
N THR A 227 1.37 4.74 3.15
CA THR A 227 0.59 5.24 2.01
C THR A 227 1.26 5.04 0.67
N LYS A 228 2.44 4.37 0.64
CA LYS A 228 3.30 4.26 -0.56
C LYS A 228 3.62 5.62 -1.21
N ALA A 229 3.53 6.70 -0.44
CA ALA A 229 3.94 8.03 -0.88
C ALA A 229 5.47 8.15 -1.05
N VAL A 230 6.22 7.10 -0.69
CA VAL A 230 7.67 7.01 -0.87
C VAL A 230 7.94 6.02 -2.01
N GLU A 231 8.39 6.55 -3.15
CA GLU A 231 8.97 5.75 -4.23
C GLU A 231 10.45 5.53 -3.94
N ALA A 232 10.89 4.27 -3.93
CA ALA A 232 12.31 3.95 -3.71
C ALA A 232 13.16 4.41 -4.90
N LYS A 233 14.26 5.11 -4.59
CA LYS A 233 15.28 5.51 -5.57
C LYS A 233 16.45 4.54 -5.51
N PHE A 234 16.40 3.51 -6.34
CA PHE A 234 17.44 2.51 -6.37
C PHE A 234 18.74 3.04 -6.98
N ALA A 235 19.83 2.90 -6.23
CA ALA A 235 21.18 3.23 -6.64
C ALA A 235 22.19 2.30 -5.94
N PRO A 236 23.43 2.16 -6.45
CA PRO A 236 24.47 1.46 -5.73
C PRO A 236 24.81 2.17 -4.41
N VAL A 237 24.51 1.53 -3.26
CA VAL A 237 24.75 2.06 -1.92
C VAL A 237 25.86 1.29 -1.23
N GLN A 238 26.86 2.01 -0.73
CA GLN A 238 27.89 1.45 0.16
C GLN A 238 27.33 1.29 1.58
N MET A 239 26.95 0.09 1.94
CA MET A 239 26.27 -0.21 3.21
C MET A 239 27.10 0.19 4.43
N LYS A 240 28.43 0.08 4.36
CA LYS A 240 29.33 0.46 5.45
C LYS A 240 29.23 1.96 5.78
N GLN A 241 29.16 2.83 4.76
CA GLN A 241 29.04 4.26 4.97
C GLN A 241 27.73 4.64 5.65
N THR A 242 26.62 4.07 5.19
CA THR A 242 25.31 4.28 5.81
C THR A 242 25.28 3.80 7.26
N ALA A 243 25.84 2.63 7.53
CA ALA A 243 25.94 2.10 8.90
C ALA A 243 26.80 2.99 9.81
N LEU A 244 27.96 3.45 9.34
CA LEU A 244 28.83 4.36 10.11
C LEU A 244 28.13 5.69 10.43
N GLN A 245 27.35 6.23 9.50
CA GLN A 245 26.57 7.44 9.73
C GLN A 245 25.54 7.24 10.85
N VAL A 246 24.79 6.13 10.83
CA VAL A 246 23.80 5.80 11.85
C VAL A 246 24.47 5.53 13.22
N VAL A 247 25.56 4.79 13.24
CA VAL A 247 26.31 4.50 14.46
C VAL A 247 26.84 5.79 15.13
N ARG A 248 27.37 6.73 14.34
CA ARG A 248 27.81 8.04 14.86
C ARG A 248 26.68 8.81 15.55
N GLN A 249 25.46 8.76 15.01
CA GLN A 249 24.29 9.41 15.62
C GLN A 249 23.90 8.81 16.97
N GLN A 250 24.19 7.51 17.19
CA GLN A 250 23.87 6.81 18.43
C GLN A 250 25.04 6.78 19.44
N GLN A 251 26.21 7.33 19.07
CA GLN A 251 27.43 7.24 19.89
C GLN A 251 27.26 7.79 21.31
N GLN A 252 26.61 8.95 21.45
CA GLN A 252 26.38 9.55 22.77
C GLN A 252 25.46 8.71 23.64
N ASN A 253 24.35 8.22 23.07
CA ASN A 253 23.39 7.38 23.77
C ASN A 253 24.01 6.05 24.21
N ALA A 254 24.86 5.48 23.37
CA ALA A 254 25.59 4.25 23.67
C ALA A 254 26.64 4.47 24.79
N ALA A 255 27.39 5.58 24.71
CA ALA A 255 28.42 5.92 25.72
C ALA A 255 27.81 6.10 27.11
N LEU A 256 26.65 6.76 27.23
CA LEU A 256 25.94 6.92 28.50
C LEU A 256 25.54 5.59 29.16
N LYS A 257 25.44 4.51 28.38
CA LYS A 257 25.07 3.17 28.85
C LYS A 257 26.24 2.18 28.85
N ASN A 258 27.48 2.64 28.61
CA ASN A 258 28.65 1.76 28.42
C ASN A 258 28.41 0.65 27.36
N ILE A 259 27.79 1.00 26.23
CA ILE A 259 27.57 0.13 25.10
C ILE A 259 28.64 0.40 24.03
N GLU A 260 29.37 -0.66 23.63
CA GLU A 260 30.30 -0.61 22.53
C GLU A 260 29.55 -0.75 21.19
N LEU A 261 29.69 0.24 20.28
CA LEU A 261 29.13 0.17 18.93
C LEU A 261 30.22 -0.27 17.95
N VAL A 262 30.00 -1.39 17.26
CA VAL A 262 30.97 -1.98 16.33
C VAL A 262 30.36 -2.15 14.95
N VAL A 263 31.13 -1.79 13.89
CA VAL A 263 30.75 -1.99 12.51
C VAL A 263 31.69 -2.99 11.86
N THR A 264 31.15 -4.15 11.43
CA THR A 264 31.91 -5.26 10.83
C THR A 264 31.50 -5.49 9.36
N ILE A 265 31.05 -4.41 8.67
CA ILE A 265 30.66 -4.45 7.26
C ILE A 265 31.92 -4.39 6.36
N PRO A 266 32.12 -5.33 5.42
CA PRO A 266 33.22 -5.27 4.46
C PRO A 266 33.14 -4.02 3.55
N ASP A 267 34.29 -3.53 3.09
CA ASP A 267 34.35 -2.33 2.23
C ASP A 267 33.72 -2.55 0.85
N ASN A 268 33.68 -3.79 0.36
CA ASN A 268 33.06 -4.18 -0.90
C ASN A 268 31.56 -4.45 -0.80
N ALA A 269 30.94 -4.27 0.36
CA ALA A 269 29.53 -4.50 0.58
C ALA A 269 28.68 -3.38 -0.07
N VAL A 270 28.25 -3.62 -1.30
CA VAL A 270 27.42 -2.72 -2.12
C VAL A 270 26.14 -3.43 -2.55
N SER A 271 25.01 -2.76 -2.45
CA SER A 271 23.70 -3.25 -2.94
C SER A 271 22.98 -2.16 -3.69
N ASP A 272 22.20 -2.51 -4.71
CA ASP A 272 21.28 -1.59 -5.37
C ASP A 272 20.05 -1.42 -4.49
N THR A 273 19.98 -0.30 -3.80
CA THR A 273 18.91 -0.01 -2.84
C THR A 273 18.71 1.51 -2.71
N ASP A 274 17.72 1.92 -1.95
CA ASP A 274 17.54 3.33 -1.60
C ASP A 274 18.34 3.67 -0.34
N HIS A 275 19.25 4.64 -0.46
CA HIS A 275 20.13 5.09 0.63
C HIS A 275 19.36 5.58 1.86
N ASP A 276 18.32 6.39 1.63
CA ASP A 276 17.57 7.03 2.71
C ASP A 276 16.69 6.02 3.45
N LEU A 277 16.03 5.11 2.71
CA LEU A 277 15.25 4.03 3.31
C LEU A 277 16.12 3.02 4.05
N LEU A 278 17.29 2.68 3.52
CA LEU A 278 18.26 1.85 4.23
C LEU A 278 18.73 2.54 5.52
N GLY A 279 18.99 3.84 5.48
CA GLY A 279 19.29 4.67 6.64
C GLY A 279 18.18 4.62 7.70
N VAL A 280 16.93 4.75 7.29
CA VAL A 280 15.74 4.63 8.16
C VAL A 280 15.66 3.26 8.82
N ILE A 281 15.89 2.18 8.09
CA ILE A 281 15.89 0.82 8.65
C ILE A 281 16.98 0.69 9.71
N LEU A 282 18.21 1.04 9.37
CA LEU A 282 19.34 0.94 10.29
C LEU A 282 19.17 1.82 11.54
N GLN A 283 18.67 3.06 11.39
CA GLN A 283 18.36 3.94 12.51
C GLN A 283 17.39 3.31 13.51
N ASN A 284 16.33 2.67 13.01
CA ASN A 284 15.34 2.02 13.86
C ASN A 284 15.92 0.77 14.55
N LEU A 285 16.70 -0.05 13.83
CA LEU A 285 17.30 -1.26 14.39
C LEU A 285 18.39 -0.93 15.39
N VAL A 286 19.36 -0.08 15.05
CA VAL A 286 20.46 0.33 15.93
C VAL A 286 19.93 1.13 17.13
N GLY A 287 18.97 2.04 16.89
CA GLY A 287 18.32 2.79 17.96
C GLY A 287 17.61 1.89 18.97
N ASN A 288 16.92 0.84 18.51
CA ASN A 288 16.32 -0.16 19.39
C ASN A 288 17.39 -0.96 20.16
N ALA A 289 18.44 -1.41 19.49
CA ALA A 289 19.55 -2.13 20.11
C ALA A 289 20.19 -1.33 21.27
N VAL A 290 20.50 -0.04 21.05
CA VAL A 290 21.04 0.85 22.07
C VAL A 290 20.01 1.15 23.17
N LYS A 291 18.74 1.33 22.80
CA LYS A 291 17.66 1.63 23.74
C LYS A 291 17.44 0.49 24.73
N TYR A 292 17.34 -0.74 24.25
CA TYR A 292 16.98 -1.91 25.06
C TYR A 292 18.18 -2.59 25.73
N SER A 293 19.40 -2.38 25.26
CA SER A 293 20.59 -2.83 25.95
C SER A 293 20.92 -1.91 27.15
N SER A 294 21.34 -2.51 28.25
CA SER A 294 21.82 -1.78 29.45
C SER A 294 23.33 -1.63 29.46
N ARG A 295 24.06 -2.51 28.81
CA ARG A 295 25.53 -2.55 28.68
C ARG A 295 25.89 -3.56 27.58
N GLY A 296 27.16 -3.67 27.25
CA GLY A 296 27.71 -4.69 26.37
C GLY A 296 27.97 -4.14 24.96
N ARG A 297 27.72 -4.95 23.91
CA ARG A 297 28.07 -4.63 22.54
C ARG A 297 26.83 -4.64 21.64
N VAL A 298 26.75 -3.67 20.73
CA VAL A 298 25.85 -3.65 19.60
C VAL A 298 26.68 -3.71 18.33
N GLU A 299 26.46 -4.71 17.51
CA GLU A 299 27.20 -4.95 16.28
C GLU A 299 26.34 -4.74 15.08
N VAL A 300 26.82 -3.96 14.11
CA VAL A 300 26.23 -3.78 12.77
C VAL A 300 27.17 -4.43 11.77
N GLY A 301 26.75 -5.53 11.17
CA GLY A 301 27.59 -6.30 10.24
C GLY A 301 26.86 -6.63 8.95
N ALA A 302 27.63 -7.16 7.97
CA ALA A 302 27.07 -7.69 6.72
C ALA A 302 27.78 -8.98 6.33
N ASN A 303 26.99 -9.94 5.86
CA ASN A 303 27.46 -11.21 5.32
C ASN A 303 27.04 -11.29 3.84
N GLU A 304 27.96 -11.72 3.00
CA GLU A 304 27.64 -12.03 1.62
C GLU A 304 26.85 -13.34 1.55
N ARG A 305 25.75 -13.32 0.77
CA ARG A 305 24.89 -14.46 0.52
C ARG A 305 24.80 -14.73 -1.00
N LYS A 306 24.41 -15.93 -1.38
CA LYS A 306 24.19 -16.28 -2.81
C LYS A 306 23.17 -15.35 -3.51
N THR A 307 22.25 -14.79 -2.74
CA THR A 307 21.14 -13.95 -3.21
C THR A 307 21.30 -12.47 -2.85
N GLY A 308 22.52 -11.99 -2.59
CA GLY A 308 22.81 -10.61 -2.24
C GLY A 308 23.50 -10.45 -0.89
N TRP A 309 23.23 -9.36 -0.18
CA TRP A 309 23.84 -9.06 1.11
C TRP A 309 22.82 -9.21 2.26
N GLU A 310 23.24 -9.82 3.35
CA GLU A 310 22.51 -9.86 4.61
C GLU A 310 23.16 -8.90 5.59
N LEU A 311 22.53 -7.74 5.78
CA LEU A 311 22.87 -6.81 6.87
C LEU A 311 22.27 -7.32 8.16
N PHE A 312 22.99 -7.19 9.30
CA PHE A 312 22.46 -7.52 10.60
C PHE A 312 22.81 -6.49 11.65
N VAL A 313 21.93 -6.37 12.65
CA VAL A 313 22.15 -5.62 13.89
C VAL A 313 21.94 -6.59 15.03
N ALA A 314 23.00 -6.86 15.79
CA ALA A 314 22.99 -7.76 16.93
C ALA A 314 23.20 -6.98 18.23
N ASP A 315 22.39 -7.24 19.24
CA ASP A 315 22.46 -6.65 20.57
C ASP A 315 22.62 -7.72 21.67
N GLN A 316 23.12 -7.30 22.81
CA GLN A 316 23.22 -8.09 24.03
C GLN A 316 22.21 -7.62 25.09
N GLY A 317 21.04 -7.21 24.64
CA GLY A 317 19.95 -6.76 25.50
C GLY A 317 19.18 -7.91 26.15
N PRO A 318 18.03 -7.63 26.74
CA PRO A 318 17.22 -8.63 27.45
C PRO A 318 16.61 -9.70 26.53
N GLY A 319 16.69 -9.54 25.20
CA GLY A 319 15.99 -10.38 24.25
C GLY A 319 14.49 -10.13 24.24
N ILE A 320 13.77 -10.87 23.41
CA ILE A 320 12.33 -10.74 23.20
C ILE A 320 11.66 -12.04 23.65
N PRO A 321 10.74 -11.99 24.64
CA PRO A 321 9.98 -13.15 25.08
C PRO A 321 9.17 -13.77 23.93
N PRO A 322 9.03 -15.11 23.86
CA PRO A 322 8.33 -15.79 22.78
C PRO A 322 6.89 -15.29 22.56
N GLU A 323 6.17 -14.97 23.63
CA GLU A 323 4.80 -14.44 23.59
C GLU A 323 4.65 -13.09 22.92
N HIS A 324 5.75 -12.36 22.71
CA HIS A 324 5.78 -11.05 22.06
C HIS A 324 6.32 -11.09 20.63
N GLN A 325 7.01 -12.18 20.24
CA GLN A 325 7.73 -12.27 18.97
C GLN A 325 6.83 -12.11 17.75
N ASP A 326 5.60 -12.63 17.79
CA ASP A 326 4.65 -12.52 16.67
C ASP A 326 4.11 -11.10 16.45
N ARG A 327 4.30 -10.20 17.42
CA ARG A 327 3.69 -8.86 17.41
C ARG A 327 4.69 -7.72 17.34
N ILE A 328 6.00 -7.98 17.35
CA ILE A 328 7.01 -6.92 17.43
C ILE A 328 7.02 -5.97 16.24
N PHE A 329 6.52 -6.41 15.07
CA PHE A 329 6.39 -5.59 13.88
C PHE A 329 5.05 -4.85 13.80
N ASN A 330 4.09 -5.14 14.69
CA ASN A 330 2.81 -4.45 14.72
C ASN A 330 2.97 -3.05 15.32
N ALA A 331 2.27 -2.07 14.73
CA ALA A 331 2.27 -0.71 15.23
C ALA A 331 1.78 -0.66 16.69
N PHE A 332 2.41 0.19 17.51
CA PHE A 332 2.10 0.38 18.92
C PHE A 332 2.32 -0.86 19.81
N SER A 333 2.93 -1.91 19.29
CA SER A 333 3.29 -3.08 20.09
C SER A 333 4.45 -2.76 21.03
N ARG A 334 4.24 -2.94 22.34
CA ARG A 334 5.28 -2.81 23.38
C ARG A 334 5.41 -4.16 24.08
N GLY A 335 6.63 -4.65 24.22
CA GLY A 335 6.91 -5.67 25.24
C GLY A 335 6.71 -5.07 26.63
N ASN A 336 6.45 -5.90 27.65
CA ASN A 336 6.21 -5.50 29.07
C ASN A 336 7.43 -4.80 29.75
N THR A 337 8.10 -3.89 29.08
CA THR A 337 9.17 -3.08 29.68
C THR A 337 8.58 -1.80 30.25
N HIS A 338 8.08 -1.89 31.49
CA HIS A 338 7.69 -0.74 32.28
C HIS A 338 8.88 0.24 32.40
N GLY A 339 8.70 1.48 31.91
CA GLY A 339 9.62 2.59 32.16
C GLY A 339 10.49 3.07 31.00
N GLN A 340 10.46 2.47 29.79
CA GLN A 340 11.22 3.00 28.65
C GLN A 340 10.33 3.77 27.66
N ALA A 341 10.66 5.06 27.45
CA ALA A 341 9.95 5.95 26.54
C ALA A 341 10.00 5.44 25.09
N GLY A 342 8.85 5.50 24.37
CA GLY A 342 8.80 5.22 22.94
C GLY A 342 7.44 4.74 22.47
N VAL A 343 7.04 5.13 21.25
CA VAL A 343 5.69 4.93 20.69
C VAL A 343 5.45 3.51 20.15
N GLY A 344 6.48 2.64 20.08
CA GLY A 344 6.34 1.27 19.54
C GLY A 344 6.21 1.22 18.00
N LEU A 345 6.77 2.19 17.28
CA LEU A 345 6.68 2.29 15.81
C LEU A 345 7.98 1.91 15.09
N GLY A 346 9.12 1.84 15.77
CA GLY A 346 10.43 1.69 15.12
C GLY A 346 10.55 0.42 14.26
N LEU A 347 10.13 -0.73 14.77
CA LEU A 347 10.18 -1.99 14.02
C LEU A 347 9.15 -2.02 12.89
N THR A 348 7.98 -1.42 13.07
CA THR A 348 6.96 -1.27 12.02
C THR A 348 7.50 -0.42 10.87
N ILE A 349 8.18 0.70 11.18
CA ILE A 349 8.83 1.57 10.19
C ILE A 349 9.93 0.79 9.44
N ALA A 350 10.80 0.08 10.17
CA ALA A 350 11.86 -0.72 9.56
C ALA A 350 11.30 -1.82 8.64
N SER A 351 10.24 -2.53 9.05
CA SER A 351 9.59 -3.55 8.25
C SER A 351 8.97 -2.99 6.98
N ARG A 352 8.25 -1.88 7.08
CA ARG A 352 7.63 -1.22 5.92
C ARG A 352 8.67 -0.64 4.95
N ALA A 353 9.72 -0.01 5.47
CA ALA A 353 10.81 0.48 4.64
C ALA A 353 11.52 -0.68 3.91
N ALA A 354 11.71 -1.82 4.57
CA ALA A 354 12.25 -3.02 3.96
C ALA A 354 11.36 -3.54 2.82
N GLU A 355 10.03 -3.57 3.01
CA GLU A 355 9.08 -3.93 1.96
C GLU A 355 9.19 -3.01 0.72
N VAL A 356 9.34 -1.69 0.93
CA VAL A 356 9.45 -0.70 -0.16
C VAL A 356 10.71 -0.92 -1.00
N ILE A 357 11.84 -1.27 -0.37
CA ILE A 357 13.09 -1.57 -1.09
C ILE A 357 13.21 -3.04 -1.54
N GLY A 358 12.15 -3.84 -1.39
CA GLY A 358 12.15 -5.26 -1.78
C GLY A 358 13.04 -6.15 -0.92
N ALA A 359 13.42 -5.70 0.29
CA ALA A 359 14.24 -6.45 1.23
C ALA A 359 13.40 -7.27 2.21
N LYS A 360 13.96 -8.36 2.72
CA LYS A 360 13.31 -9.20 3.73
C LYS A 360 13.91 -8.96 5.11
N LEU A 361 13.10 -8.46 6.05
CA LEU A 361 13.49 -8.29 7.46
C LEU A 361 13.08 -9.54 8.26
N SER A 362 14.02 -10.05 9.05
CA SER A 362 13.82 -11.19 9.96
C SER A 362 14.60 -10.96 11.27
N PHE A 363 14.34 -11.76 12.28
CA PHE A 363 15.06 -11.68 13.55
C PHE A 363 15.19 -13.03 14.23
N ASP A 364 16.20 -13.15 15.10
CA ASP A 364 16.34 -14.20 16.10
C ASP A 364 16.54 -13.54 17.46
N SER A 365 15.87 -14.03 18.48
CA SER A 365 15.99 -13.47 19.83
C SER A 365 15.80 -14.55 20.89
N LYS A 366 16.62 -14.44 21.96
CA LYS A 366 16.52 -15.30 23.13
C LYS A 366 16.48 -14.45 24.39
N PRO A 367 15.49 -14.63 25.28
CA PRO A 367 15.42 -13.94 26.55
C PRO A 367 16.72 -14.10 27.34
N GLY A 368 17.25 -12.97 27.87
CA GLY A 368 18.49 -12.91 28.64
C GLY A 368 19.79 -12.99 27.83
N VAL A 369 19.74 -13.16 26.52
CA VAL A 369 20.92 -13.26 25.64
C VAL A 369 21.04 -12.06 24.71
N GLY A 370 19.94 -11.63 24.09
CA GLY A 370 19.89 -10.54 23.13
C GLY A 370 19.05 -10.84 21.91
N SER A 371 19.13 -9.95 20.91
CA SER A 371 18.43 -10.07 19.64
C SER A 371 19.35 -9.79 18.46
N THR A 372 19.07 -10.44 17.33
CA THR A 372 19.73 -10.17 16.05
C THR A 372 18.68 -9.96 14.99
N PHE A 373 18.60 -8.75 14.46
CA PHE A 373 17.75 -8.43 13.31
C PHE A 373 18.55 -8.54 12.03
N ARG A 374 17.98 -9.15 11.00
CA ARG A 374 18.63 -9.39 9.70
C ARG A 374 17.79 -8.82 8.57
N LEU A 375 18.45 -8.06 7.70
CA LEU A 375 17.89 -7.48 6.49
C LEU A 375 18.56 -8.11 5.28
N LEU A 376 17.84 -8.96 4.55
CA LEU A 376 18.33 -9.55 3.31
C LEU A 376 18.00 -8.60 2.16
N LEU A 377 19.03 -7.98 1.60
CA LEU A 377 18.97 -7.12 0.43
C LEU A 377 19.12 -7.95 -0.85
N PRO A 378 18.33 -7.66 -1.91
CA PRO A 378 18.48 -8.35 -3.18
C PRO A 378 19.88 -8.12 -3.77
N PRO A 379 20.35 -9.03 -4.64
CA PRO A 379 21.61 -8.83 -5.34
C PRO A 379 21.52 -7.61 -6.24
N ARG A 380 22.67 -7.01 -6.54
CA ARG A 380 22.76 -5.96 -7.53
C ARG A 380 22.18 -6.47 -8.85
N ALA A 381 21.24 -5.72 -9.43
CA ALA A 381 20.79 -6.02 -10.79
C ALA A 381 22.00 -5.98 -11.73
N PRO A 382 22.17 -6.97 -12.64
CA PRO A 382 23.24 -6.88 -13.63
C PRO A 382 23.10 -5.56 -14.38
N SER A 383 24.17 -4.78 -14.42
CA SER A 383 24.24 -3.55 -15.21
C SER A 383 23.91 -3.90 -16.65
N ALA A 384 22.80 -3.37 -17.18
CA ALA A 384 22.42 -3.50 -18.58
C ALA A 384 23.44 -2.82 -19.50
#